data_743b67205eb1979362fe3d9b68ba99bb
#
_entry.id   743b67205eb1979362fe3d9b68ba99bb
#
_cell.length_a   1.000
_cell.length_b   1.000
_cell.length_c   1.000
_cell.angle_alpha   90.00
_cell.angle_beta   90.00
_cell.angle_gamma   90.00
#
_symmetry.space_group_name_H-M   'P 1'
#
loop_
_entity.id
_entity.type
_entity.pdbx_description
1 polymer ?
#
loop_
_entity_poly.entity_id
_entity_poly.type
_entity_poly.pdbx_seq_one_letter_code
_entity_poly.pdbx_strand_id
1 'polypeptide(L)'
;MNSPCNNVEIATALIGVGGTIAGTILGWILNSISQKGKLKFFISSWKNRFEYNDTGSMVPSLSKEQTELYCFELTLDIYNSSRNTKIMRNIKVVFSDKKKELKSFTPKDNSTRHHSGAINLYDDVSPLNIPPQTVMQIKLYDGVWKKNKELDFIWDVKKVYLKYENDRGKTKRILLHKEPFCDYFQNHIAEEKEDGQA
;
A
#
# COMPACT_ATOMS: atom_id res chain seq x y z
N MET A 1 -5.78 -41.53 63.26
CA MET A 1 -6.61 -41.96 62.15
C MET A 1 -6.79 -40.76 61.20
N ASN A 2 -6.00 -40.66 60.13
CA ASN A 2 -6.18 -39.62 59.13
C ASN A 2 -7.29 -40.10 58.19
N SER A 3 -8.43 -39.39 58.17
CA SER A 3 -9.58 -39.68 57.33
C SER A 3 -9.18 -39.61 55.85
N PRO A 4 -9.48 -40.65 55.04
CA PRO A 4 -9.19 -40.68 53.62
C PRO A 4 -9.97 -39.60 52.83
N CYS A 5 -11.02 -39.01 53.40
CA CYS A 5 -11.81 -37.92 52.81
C CYS A 5 -11.03 -36.64 52.56
N ASN A 6 -10.08 -36.26 53.42
CA ASN A 6 -9.30 -35.04 53.26
C ASN A 6 -8.42 -35.03 51.98
N ASN A 7 -7.93 -36.20 51.56
CA ASN A 7 -7.03 -36.26 50.38
C ASN A 7 -7.81 -36.06 49.07
N VAL A 8 -9.07 -36.50 49.00
CA VAL A 8 -9.94 -36.30 47.83
C VAL A 8 -10.34 -34.85 47.65
N GLU A 9 -10.69 -34.19 48.75
CA GLU A 9 -11.06 -32.77 48.75
C GLU A 9 -9.90 -31.87 48.32
N ILE A 10 -8.67 -32.15 48.87
CA ILE A 10 -7.46 -31.42 48.49
C ILE A 10 -7.12 -31.66 46.99
N ALA A 11 -7.22 -32.90 46.52
CA ALA A 11 -6.96 -33.21 45.11
C ALA A 11 -7.96 -32.52 44.18
N THR A 12 -9.26 -32.50 44.53
CA THR A 12 -10.29 -31.80 43.76
C THR A 12 -10.06 -30.27 43.72
N ALA A 13 -9.68 -29.68 44.88
CA ALA A 13 -9.35 -28.26 44.94
C ALA A 13 -8.11 -27.94 44.10
N LEU A 14 -7.06 -28.74 44.12
CA LEU A 14 -5.86 -28.57 43.29
C LEU A 14 -6.15 -28.67 41.79
N ILE A 15 -7.00 -29.62 41.37
CA ILE A 15 -7.46 -29.76 39.97
C ILE A 15 -8.24 -28.54 39.55
N GLY A 16 -9.14 -28.03 40.40
CA GLY A 16 -9.93 -26.82 40.13
C GLY A 16 -9.06 -25.57 39.94
N VAL A 17 -8.10 -25.35 40.85
CA VAL A 17 -7.14 -24.25 40.76
C VAL A 17 -6.24 -24.39 39.53
N GLY A 18 -5.70 -25.58 39.31
CA GLY A 18 -4.86 -25.89 38.15
C GLY A 18 -5.61 -25.66 36.81
N GLY A 19 -6.84 -26.12 36.74
CA GLY A 19 -7.72 -25.91 35.56
C GLY A 19 -8.00 -24.42 35.28
N THR A 20 -8.24 -23.64 36.33
CA THR A 20 -8.48 -22.18 36.21
C THR A 20 -7.25 -21.45 35.70
N ILE A 21 -6.07 -21.76 36.24
CA ILE A 21 -4.80 -21.17 35.81
C ILE A 21 -4.51 -21.54 34.35
N ALA A 22 -4.63 -22.82 33.99
CA ALA A 22 -4.41 -23.28 32.63
C ALA A 22 -5.39 -22.63 31.65
N GLY A 23 -6.66 -22.54 31.99
CA GLY A 23 -7.69 -21.85 31.18
C GLY A 23 -7.38 -20.38 30.97
N THR A 24 -6.93 -19.67 32.01
CA THR A 24 -6.55 -18.26 31.93
C THR A 24 -5.34 -18.05 31.01
N ILE A 25 -4.32 -18.89 31.14
CA ILE A 25 -3.12 -18.82 30.29
C ILE A 25 -3.47 -19.11 28.84
N LEU A 26 -4.26 -20.14 28.56
CA LEU A 26 -4.71 -20.48 27.21
C LEU A 26 -5.55 -19.35 26.60
N GLY A 27 -6.49 -18.77 27.38
CA GLY A 27 -7.28 -17.62 26.96
C GLY A 27 -6.43 -16.42 26.60
N TRP A 28 -5.41 -16.12 27.41
CA TRP A 28 -4.45 -15.04 27.14
C TRP A 28 -3.64 -15.30 25.86
N ILE A 29 -3.13 -16.52 25.67
CA ILE A 29 -2.38 -16.91 24.46
C ILE A 29 -3.24 -16.79 23.22
N LEU A 30 -4.46 -17.34 23.24
CA LEU A 30 -5.38 -17.29 22.10
C LEU A 30 -5.77 -15.84 21.75
N ASN A 31 -6.03 -15.02 22.77
CA ASN A 31 -6.31 -13.62 22.58
C ASN A 31 -5.11 -12.87 21.98
N SER A 32 -3.89 -13.13 22.49
CA SER A 32 -2.66 -12.55 21.98
C SER A 32 -2.39 -12.93 20.51
N ILE A 33 -2.65 -14.18 20.12
CA ILE A 33 -2.50 -14.65 18.74
C ILE A 33 -3.54 -13.99 17.83
N SER A 34 -4.79 -13.89 18.26
CA SER A 34 -5.88 -13.29 17.46
C SER A 34 -5.69 -11.79 17.23
N GLN A 35 -4.94 -11.10 18.09
CA GLN A 35 -4.59 -9.68 17.93
C GLN A 35 -3.46 -9.44 16.93
N LYS A 36 -2.68 -10.47 16.54
CA LYS A 36 -1.48 -10.36 15.69
C LYS A 36 -1.74 -10.27 14.20
N GLY A 37 -2.98 -10.07 13.76
CA GLY A 37 -3.32 -9.91 12.34
C GLY A 37 -2.47 -8.82 11.66
N LYS A 38 -2.39 -8.89 10.32
CA LYS A 38 -1.55 -8.03 9.48
C LYS A 38 -2.41 -7.24 8.52
N LEU A 39 -1.85 -6.13 8.01
CA LEU A 39 -2.40 -5.51 6.81
C LEU A 39 -2.09 -6.38 5.61
N LYS A 40 -3.12 -6.65 4.81
CA LYS A 40 -3.03 -7.29 3.50
C LYS A 40 -3.37 -6.25 2.45
N PHE A 41 -2.65 -6.26 1.34
CA PHE A 41 -2.74 -5.26 0.29
C PHE A 41 -3.11 -5.92 -1.01
N PHE A 42 -4.10 -5.36 -1.70
CA PHE A 42 -4.57 -5.82 -2.99
C PHE A 42 -4.57 -4.63 -3.94
N ILE A 43 -3.75 -4.71 -4.99
CA ILE A 43 -3.67 -3.67 -6.00
C ILE A 43 -4.84 -3.88 -6.94
N SER A 44 -5.85 -3.01 -6.85
CA SER A 44 -7.05 -3.08 -7.69
C SER A 44 -6.81 -2.43 -9.04
N SER A 45 -5.96 -1.41 -9.11
CA SER A 45 -5.55 -0.76 -10.35
C SER A 45 -4.22 -0.04 -10.16
N TRP A 46 -3.33 -0.18 -11.14
CA TRP A 46 -2.13 0.62 -11.31
C TRP A 46 -2.09 1.11 -12.75
N LYS A 47 -2.10 2.42 -12.96
CA LYS A 47 -2.06 3.05 -14.29
C LYS A 47 -0.89 4.01 -14.35
N ASN A 48 -0.13 3.94 -15.43
CA ASN A 48 0.90 4.89 -15.81
C ASN A 48 0.43 5.68 -17.01
N ARG A 49 0.74 6.97 -17.04
CA ARG A 49 0.51 7.82 -18.21
C ARG A 49 1.76 8.64 -18.46
N PHE A 50 2.19 8.65 -19.71
CA PHE A 50 3.23 9.50 -20.24
C PHE A 50 2.59 10.45 -21.23
N GLU A 51 2.69 11.75 -20.99
CA GLU A 51 1.95 12.77 -21.71
C GLU A 51 2.88 13.88 -22.18
N TYR A 52 2.49 14.59 -23.24
CA TYR A 52 3.12 15.82 -23.67
C TYR A 52 2.06 16.87 -23.99
N ASN A 53 2.46 18.13 -24.04
CA ASN A 53 1.55 19.22 -24.37
C ASN A 53 1.49 19.41 -25.89
N ASP A 54 0.33 19.14 -26.48
CA ASP A 54 0.04 19.44 -27.87
C ASP A 54 -0.96 20.60 -27.93
N THR A 55 -0.48 21.76 -28.36
CA THR A 55 -1.28 22.99 -28.55
C THR A 55 -2.19 23.38 -27.37
N GLY A 56 -1.71 23.13 -26.13
CA GLY A 56 -2.42 23.48 -24.89
C GLY A 56 -3.22 22.33 -24.29
N SER A 57 -3.22 21.15 -24.87
CA SER A 57 -3.85 19.92 -24.35
C SER A 57 -2.80 18.88 -24.03
N MET A 58 -3.00 18.14 -22.92
CA MET A 58 -2.16 17.00 -22.59
C MET A 58 -2.65 15.77 -23.35
N VAL A 59 -1.77 15.19 -24.14
CA VAL A 59 -2.04 14.00 -24.97
C VAL A 59 -1.01 12.90 -24.68
N PRO A 60 -1.34 11.61 -24.93
CA PRO A 60 -0.41 10.52 -24.72
C PRO A 60 0.87 10.68 -25.55
N SER A 61 2.03 10.48 -24.93
CA SER A 61 3.33 10.50 -25.62
C SER A 61 3.56 9.22 -26.38
N LEU A 62 4.17 9.35 -27.56
CA LEU A 62 4.56 8.23 -28.41
C LEU A 62 6.05 7.84 -28.24
N SER A 63 6.83 8.69 -27.58
CA SER A 63 8.25 8.42 -27.33
C SER A 63 8.74 9.05 -26.03
N LYS A 64 9.90 8.56 -25.56
CA LYS A 64 10.59 9.08 -24.40
C LYS A 64 10.97 10.55 -24.55
N GLU A 65 11.42 10.95 -25.72
CA GLU A 65 11.92 12.30 -26.04
C GLU A 65 10.78 13.33 -26.01
N GLN A 66 9.60 12.90 -26.44
CA GLN A 66 8.39 13.73 -26.48
C GLN A 66 7.75 13.90 -25.10
N THR A 67 7.98 12.96 -24.20
CA THR A 67 7.32 12.97 -22.87
C THR A 67 7.72 14.18 -22.05
N GLU A 68 6.71 14.94 -21.58
CA GLU A 68 6.84 16.10 -20.71
C GLU A 68 6.30 15.87 -19.31
N LEU A 69 5.35 14.94 -19.17
CA LEU A 69 4.69 14.62 -17.91
C LEU A 69 4.58 13.10 -17.75
N TYR A 70 4.95 12.61 -16.59
CA TYR A 70 4.62 11.28 -16.12
C TYR A 70 3.60 11.39 -14.99
N CYS A 71 2.51 10.62 -15.05
CA CYS A 71 1.54 10.49 -13.97
C CYS A 71 1.31 9.02 -13.64
N PHE A 72 0.96 8.75 -12.39
CA PHE A 72 0.43 7.44 -12.00
C PHE A 72 -0.87 7.59 -11.22
N GLU A 73 -1.70 6.57 -11.36
CA GLU A 73 -2.90 6.37 -10.54
C GLU A 73 -2.85 4.99 -9.91
N LEU A 74 -3.08 4.91 -8.62
CA LEU A 74 -3.11 3.68 -7.85
C LEU A 74 -4.44 3.57 -7.10
N THR A 75 -5.16 2.49 -7.30
CA THR A 75 -6.26 2.07 -6.42
C THR A 75 -5.81 0.85 -5.63
N LEU A 76 -5.83 0.97 -4.32
CA LEU A 76 -5.31 -0.04 -3.40
C LEU A 76 -6.36 -0.37 -2.33
N ASP A 77 -6.72 -1.64 -2.21
CA ASP A 77 -7.54 -2.15 -1.12
C ASP A 77 -6.64 -2.68 0.00
N ILE A 78 -6.89 -2.21 1.21
CA ILE A 78 -6.11 -2.54 2.40
C ILE A 78 -7.00 -3.24 3.40
N TYR A 79 -6.79 -4.54 3.62
CA TYR A 79 -7.53 -5.32 4.60
C TYR A 79 -6.74 -5.43 5.90
N ASN A 80 -7.34 -5.00 6.99
CA ASN A 80 -6.80 -5.20 8.33
C ASN A 80 -7.35 -6.51 8.93
N SER A 81 -6.55 -7.58 8.90
CA SER A 81 -6.96 -8.88 9.47
C SER A 81 -6.80 -8.97 10.99
N SER A 82 -6.35 -7.90 11.67
CA SER A 82 -6.21 -7.86 13.13
C SER A 82 -7.49 -7.42 13.82
N ARG A 83 -7.57 -7.65 15.12
CA ARG A 83 -8.64 -7.10 15.99
C ARG A 83 -8.36 -5.69 16.48
N ASN A 84 -7.21 -5.12 16.15
CA ASN A 84 -6.83 -3.76 16.54
C ASN A 84 -6.73 -2.87 15.31
N THR A 85 -7.03 -1.59 15.48
CA THR A 85 -6.77 -0.56 14.46
C THR A 85 -5.29 -0.57 14.09
N LYS A 86 -5.00 -0.50 12.81
CA LYS A 86 -3.65 -0.36 12.25
C LYS A 86 -3.47 1.03 11.68
N ILE A 87 -2.28 1.58 11.86
CA ILE A 87 -1.94 2.91 11.38
C ILE A 87 -0.90 2.79 10.27
N MET A 88 -1.11 3.55 9.20
CA MET A 88 -0.09 3.79 8.17
C MET A 88 0.23 5.28 8.15
N ARG A 89 1.51 5.61 8.32
CA ARG A 89 2.02 6.99 8.31
C ARG A 89 3.15 7.12 7.31
N ASN A 90 3.49 8.35 6.95
CA ASN A 90 4.61 8.65 6.07
C ASN A 90 4.56 7.81 4.77
N ILE A 91 3.35 7.80 4.17
CA ILE A 91 3.08 7.03 2.97
C ILE A 91 3.80 7.68 1.79
N LYS A 92 4.63 6.89 1.09
CA LYS A 92 5.40 7.34 -0.07
C LYS A 92 5.33 6.30 -1.18
N VAL A 93 5.26 6.76 -2.42
CA VAL A 93 5.52 5.93 -3.60
C VAL A 93 7.00 6.07 -3.95
N VAL A 94 7.70 4.96 -4.04
CA VAL A 94 9.15 4.88 -4.22
C VAL A 94 9.46 4.20 -5.53
N PHE A 95 10.14 4.91 -6.40
CA PHE A 95 10.64 4.44 -7.69
C PHE A 95 12.08 3.97 -7.53
N SER A 96 12.38 2.75 -7.97
CA SER A 96 13.72 2.19 -7.81
C SER A 96 14.21 1.43 -9.04
N ASP A 97 15.51 1.51 -9.30
CA ASP A 97 16.23 0.48 -10.02
C ASP A 97 16.48 -0.69 -9.06
N LYS A 98 16.75 -1.87 -9.54
CA LYS A 98 16.85 -3.16 -8.80
C LYS A 98 17.13 -3.06 -7.29
N LYS A 99 18.06 -2.20 -6.85
CA LYS A 99 18.48 -2.05 -5.44
C LYS A 99 18.46 -0.61 -4.91
N LYS A 100 18.54 0.39 -5.81
CA LYS A 100 18.69 1.81 -5.45
C LYS A 100 17.34 2.51 -5.57
N GLU A 101 16.98 3.29 -4.55
CA GLU A 101 15.87 4.24 -4.59
C GLU A 101 16.31 5.42 -5.50
N LEU A 102 15.57 5.64 -6.59
CA LEU A 102 15.83 6.72 -7.55
C LEU A 102 15.12 8.00 -7.15
N LYS A 103 13.82 7.87 -6.84
CA LYS A 103 12.95 8.97 -6.41
C LYS A 103 11.86 8.46 -5.49
N SER A 104 11.37 9.33 -4.60
CA SER A 104 10.19 9.05 -3.78
C SER A 104 9.31 10.27 -3.67
N PHE A 105 7.99 10.05 -3.67
CA PHE A 105 6.96 11.09 -3.57
C PHE A 105 6.01 10.77 -2.43
N THR A 106 5.47 11.81 -1.79
CA THR A 106 4.25 11.68 -0.98
C THR A 106 3.08 11.82 -1.95
N PRO A 107 2.32 10.74 -2.23
CA PRO A 107 1.27 10.82 -3.23
C PRO A 107 0.11 11.66 -2.73
N LYS A 108 -0.66 12.18 -3.68
CA LYS A 108 -1.91 12.89 -3.42
C LYS A 108 -3.05 11.89 -3.23
N ASP A 109 -4.00 12.23 -2.39
CA ASP A 109 -5.26 11.49 -2.26
C ASP A 109 -6.22 11.94 -3.36
N ASN A 110 -6.47 11.07 -4.34
CA ASN A 110 -7.36 11.38 -5.46
C ASN A 110 -8.82 11.62 -5.04
N SER A 111 -9.22 11.18 -3.84
CA SER A 111 -10.56 11.42 -3.30
C SER A 111 -10.77 12.87 -2.81
N THR A 112 -9.68 13.61 -2.58
CA THR A 112 -9.72 15.01 -2.12
C THR A 112 -9.76 16.03 -3.25
N ARG A 113 -9.96 15.56 -4.50
CA ARG A 113 -9.97 16.41 -5.69
C ARG A 113 -10.93 17.58 -5.52
N HIS A 114 -10.42 18.79 -5.67
CA HIS A 114 -11.21 20.01 -5.70
C HIS A 114 -10.73 20.93 -6.84
N HIS A 115 -11.62 21.80 -7.31
CA HIS A 115 -11.33 22.72 -8.39
C HIS A 115 -10.93 24.09 -7.84
N SER A 116 -9.84 24.65 -8.38
CA SER A 116 -9.45 26.04 -8.16
C SER A 116 -9.25 26.71 -9.53
N GLY A 117 -10.30 27.37 -10.03
CA GLY A 117 -10.34 27.85 -11.40
C GLY A 117 -10.28 26.71 -12.41
N ALA A 118 -9.30 26.76 -13.32
CA ALA A 118 -9.08 25.73 -14.33
C ALA A 118 -8.20 24.54 -13.84
N ILE A 119 -7.75 24.55 -12.59
CA ILE A 119 -6.78 23.59 -12.08
C ILE A 119 -7.45 22.65 -11.07
N ASN A 120 -7.15 21.35 -11.17
CA ASN A 120 -7.49 20.37 -10.16
C ASN A 120 -6.40 20.35 -9.09
N LEU A 121 -6.79 20.52 -7.84
CA LEU A 121 -5.92 20.42 -6.69
C LEU A 121 -6.27 19.14 -5.91
N TYR A 122 -5.28 18.60 -5.24
CA TYR A 122 -5.40 17.38 -4.42
C TYR A 122 -4.57 17.56 -3.16
N ASP A 123 -5.07 17.05 -2.04
CA ASP A 123 -4.32 17.05 -0.80
C ASP A 123 -3.32 15.90 -0.76
N ASP A 124 -2.24 16.06 0.00
CA ASP A 124 -1.34 14.96 0.31
C ASP A 124 -2.07 13.86 1.08
N VAL A 125 -1.71 12.60 0.80
CA VAL A 125 -2.28 11.49 1.54
C VAL A 125 -2.03 11.64 3.04
N SER A 126 -3.10 11.68 3.81
CA SER A 126 -3.06 11.75 5.28
C SER A 126 -2.70 10.39 5.90
N PRO A 127 -2.25 10.35 7.16
CA PRO A 127 -2.12 9.11 7.90
C PRO A 127 -3.45 8.35 7.93
N LEU A 128 -3.39 7.05 7.65
CA LEU A 128 -4.57 6.18 7.58
C LEU A 128 -4.74 5.41 8.89
N ASN A 129 -5.95 5.44 9.44
CA ASN A 129 -6.39 4.61 10.55
C ASN A 129 -7.32 3.52 10.00
N ILE A 130 -6.84 2.29 9.92
CA ILE A 130 -7.57 1.17 9.33
C ILE A 130 -8.22 0.36 10.45
N PRO A 131 -9.56 0.40 10.59
CA PRO A 131 -10.27 -0.30 11.65
C PRO A 131 -10.05 -1.82 11.62
N PRO A 132 -10.32 -2.53 12.72
CA PRO A 132 -10.20 -3.98 12.78
C PRO A 132 -11.12 -4.67 11.76
N GLN A 133 -10.62 -5.74 11.13
CA GLN A 133 -11.40 -6.63 10.26
C GLN A 133 -12.19 -5.91 9.15
N THR A 134 -11.66 -4.78 8.67
CA THR A 134 -12.26 -3.99 7.58
C THR A 134 -11.33 -3.91 6.38
N VAL A 135 -11.94 -3.65 5.24
CA VAL A 135 -11.26 -3.25 4.01
C VAL A 135 -11.41 -1.74 3.86
N MET A 136 -10.30 -1.06 3.59
CA MET A 136 -10.26 0.36 3.23
C MET A 136 -9.67 0.48 1.84
N GLN A 137 -10.38 1.14 0.93
CA GLN A 137 -9.86 1.50 -0.39
C GLN A 137 -9.26 2.89 -0.35
N ILE A 138 -8.07 3.05 -0.93
CA ILE A 138 -7.44 4.34 -1.15
C ILE A 138 -7.14 4.54 -2.64
N LYS A 139 -7.23 5.77 -3.10
CA LYS A 139 -6.93 6.18 -4.47
C LYS A 139 -5.84 7.23 -4.43
N LEU A 140 -4.67 6.84 -4.88
CA LEU A 140 -3.48 7.70 -4.86
C LEU A 140 -3.16 8.16 -6.29
N TYR A 141 -2.70 9.39 -6.39
CA TYR A 141 -2.30 10.03 -7.63
C TYR A 141 -1.05 10.86 -7.38
N ASP A 142 -0.18 10.94 -8.39
CA ASP A 142 0.87 11.96 -8.46
C ASP A 142 1.42 12.04 -9.88
N GLY A 143 2.21 13.11 -10.15
CA GLY A 143 2.84 13.32 -11.43
C GLY A 143 4.16 14.09 -11.34
N VAL A 144 4.99 13.91 -12.35
CA VAL A 144 6.31 14.56 -12.45
C VAL A 144 6.43 15.20 -13.84
N TRP A 145 6.68 16.50 -13.84
CA TRP A 145 6.95 17.26 -15.06
C TRP A 145 8.41 17.18 -15.47
N LYS A 146 8.67 17.19 -16.79
CA LYS A 146 10.01 17.30 -17.37
C LYS A 146 10.55 18.74 -17.19
N LYS A 147 10.82 19.09 -15.93
CA LYS A 147 11.47 20.36 -15.60
C LYS A 147 12.87 20.04 -15.06
N ASN A 148 13.90 20.70 -15.62
CA ASN A 148 15.27 20.57 -15.12
C ASN A 148 15.78 19.11 -14.98
N LYS A 149 15.40 18.21 -15.90
CA LYS A 149 15.74 16.77 -15.89
C LYS A 149 15.12 15.98 -14.71
N GLU A 150 14.12 16.52 -14.05
CA GLU A 150 13.48 15.83 -12.92
C GLU A 150 12.76 14.55 -13.33
N LEU A 151 12.42 14.39 -14.62
CA LEU A 151 11.77 13.21 -15.16
C LEU A 151 12.74 12.09 -15.59
N ASP A 152 14.03 12.38 -15.76
CA ASP A 152 14.99 11.43 -16.36
C ASP A 152 15.11 10.11 -15.58
N PHE A 153 14.93 10.14 -14.25
CA PHE A 153 14.99 8.95 -13.41
C PHE A 153 13.97 7.86 -13.81
N ILE A 154 12.84 8.25 -14.45
CA ILE A 154 11.73 7.35 -14.73
C ILE A 154 12.14 6.21 -15.67
N TRP A 155 13.07 6.47 -16.59
CA TRP A 155 13.54 5.50 -17.57
C TRP A 155 14.45 4.41 -16.99
N ASP A 156 14.98 4.65 -15.80
CA ASP A 156 15.80 3.68 -15.05
C ASP A 156 14.96 2.87 -14.04
N VAL A 157 13.66 3.18 -13.92
CA VAL A 157 12.77 2.51 -12.97
C VAL A 157 12.49 1.09 -13.44
N LYS A 158 12.68 0.14 -12.52
CA LYS A 158 12.36 -1.28 -12.70
C LYS A 158 11.34 -1.80 -11.69
N LYS A 159 11.15 -1.06 -10.60
CA LYS A 159 10.19 -1.44 -9.55
C LYS A 159 9.64 -0.21 -8.88
N VAL A 160 8.35 -0.28 -8.56
CA VAL A 160 7.66 0.74 -7.77
C VAL A 160 7.16 0.11 -6.49
N TYR A 161 7.36 0.78 -5.37
CA TYR A 161 6.93 0.33 -4.04
C TYR A 161 6.07 1.38 -3.36
N LEU A 162 5.09 0.93 -2.59
CA LEU A 162 4.50 1.73 -1.52
C LEU A 162 5.32 1.53 -0.25
N LYS A 163 5.84 2.60 0.30
CA LYS A 163 6.60 2.64 1.56
C LYS A 163 5.77 3.37 2.60
N TYR A 164 5.65 2.82 3.80
CA TYR A 164 4.93 3.45 4.90
C TYR A 164 5.53 3.05 6.24
N GLU A 165 5.22 3.81 7.28
CA GLU A 165 5.52 3.47 8.66
C GLU A 165 4.27 2.91 9.34
N ASN A 166 4.43 1.81 10.06
CA ASN A 166 3.34 1.19 10.81
C ASN A 166 3.16 1.82 12.20
N ASP A 167 2.18 1.31 12.96
CA ASP A 167 1.86 1.66 14.36
C ASP A 167 3.06 1.62 15.31
N ARG A 168 4.11 0.84 14.99
CA ARG A 168 5.35 0.69 15.78
C ARG A 168 6.53 1.53 15.25
N GLY A 169 6.28 2.46 14.33
CA GLY A 169 7.34 3.23 13.68
C GLY A 169 8.25 2.44 12.73
N LYS A 170 7.91 1.17 12.43
CA LYS A 170 8.71 0.35 11.50
C LYS A 170 8.30 0.63 10.07
N THR A 171 9.29 0.93 9.24
CA THR A 171 9.09 1.07 7.80
C THR A 171 8.75 -0.27 7.15
N LYS A 172 7.74 -0.26 6.28
CA LYS A 172 7.29 -1.38 5.45
C LYS A 172 7.30 -0.98 3.99
N ARG A 173 7.51 -1.95 3.11
CA ARG A 173 7.47 -1.78 1.65
C ARG A 173 6.57 -2.83 1.02
N ILE A 174 5.79 -2.42 0.04
CA ILE A 174 4.90 -3.28 -0.75
C ILE A 174 5.23 -3.03 -2.20
N LEU A 175 5.45 -4.08 -2.97
CA LEU A 175 5.69 -3.98 -4.41
C LEU A 175 4.36 -3.63 -5.09
N LEU A 176 4.35 -2.52 -5.84
CA LEU A 176 3.21 -2.07 -6.63
C LEU A 176 3.33 -2.49 -8.09
N HIS A 177 4.53 -2.32 -8.66
CA HIS A 177 4.78 -2.55 -10.08
C HIS A 177 6.20 -3.09 -10.28
N LYS A 178 6.39 -4.00 -11.25
CA LYS A 178 7.65 -4.71 -11.47
C LYS A 178 8.21 -4.55 -12.89
N GLU A 179 7.42 -4.04 -13.82
CA GLU A 179 7.85 -3.92 -15.22
C GLU A 179 8.70 -2.68 -15.44
N PRO A 180 9.76 -2.77 -16.28
CA PRO A 180 10.56 -1.60 -16.63
C PRO A 180 9.75 -0.57 -17.43
N PHE A 181 9.85 0.71 -17.06
CA PHE A 181 9.15 1.77 -17.77
C PHE A 181 9.77 2.11 -19.12
N CYS A 182 11.03 1.73 -19.35
CA CYS A 182 11.66 1.87 -20.66
C CYS A 182 10.94 1.09 -21.77
N ASP A 183 10.23 0.02 -21.42
CA ASP A 183 9.53 -0.85 -22.37
C ASP A 183 8.07 -0.38 -22.61
N TYR A 184 7.61 0.66 -21.92
CA TYR A 184 6.23 1.15 -21.98
C TYR A 184 5.78 1.47 -23.41
N PHE A 185 6.58 2.22 -24.16
CA PHE A 185 6.22 2.62 -25.52
C PHE A 185 6.25 1.46 -26.53
N GLN A 186 7.10 0.45 -26.29
CA GLN A 186 7.15 -0.72 -27.18
C GLN A 186 5.87 -1.55 -27.09
N ASN A 187 5.34 -1.70 -25.87
CA ASN A 187 4.15 -2.49 -25.62
C ASN A 187 2.87 -1.78 -26.10
N HIS A 188 2.74 -0.46 -25.89
CA HIS A 188 1.54 0.28 -26.32
C HIS A 188 1.45 0.51 -27.83
N ILE A 189 2.56 0.69 -28.53
CA ILE A 189 2.56 0.77 -30.01
C ILE A 189 2.13 -0.56 -30.64
N ALA A 190 2.36 -1.69 -29.96
CA ALA A 190 1.90 -3.00 -30.46
C ALA A 190 0.38 -3.16 -30.28
N GLU A 191 -0.19 -2.75 -29.16
CA GLU A 191 -1.63 -2.83 -28.88
C GLU A 191 -2.48 -1.95 -29.83
N GLU A 192 -2.05 -0.71 -30.13
CA GLU A 192 -2.76 0.16 -31.06
C GLU A 192 -2.77 -0.36 -32.51
N LYS A 193 -1.79 -1.18 -32.89
CA LYS A 193 -1.76 -1.81 -34.23
C LYS A 193 -2.71 -3.00 -34.33
N GLU A 194 -3.00 -3.70 -33.27
CA GLU A 194 -3.95 -4.80 -33.24
C GLU A 194 -5.41 -4.29 -33.24
N ASP A 195 -5.70 -3.24 -32.51
CA ASP A 195 -7.05 -2.64 -32.44
C ASP A 195 -7.44 -1.84 -33.68
N GLY A 196 -6.47 -1.39 -34.47
CA GLY A 196 -6.68 -0.66 -35.74
C GLY A 196 -6.91 -1.55 -36.98
N GLN A 197 -6.88 -2.88 -36.84
CA GLN A 197 -7.10 -3.85 -37.91
C GLN A 197 -8.41 -4.67 -37.81
N ALA A 198 -9.32 -4.28 -36.92
CA ALA A 198 -10.61 -4.92 -36.73
C ALA A 198 -11.77 -4.15 -37.39
#